data_351c0c4861e88ebbc1f9c4390cb09138
#
_entry.id   351c0c4861e88ebbc1f9c4390cb09138
#
_cell.length_a   1.000
_cell.length_b   1.000
_cell.length_c   1.000
_cell.angle_alpha   90.00
_cell.angle_beta   90.00
_cell.angle_gamma   90.00
#
_symmetry.space_group_name_H-M   'P 1'
#
loop_
_entity.id
_entity.type
_entity.pdbx_description
1 polymer ?
#
loop_
_entity_poly.entity_id
_entity_poly.type
_entity_poly.pdbx_seq_one_letter_code
_entity_poly.pdbx_strand_id
1 'polypeptide(L)'
;MAKKIIDGKQCTIVWHVDDLKISHVDPKAVTTILDLLDARYGQEIVGGVRAPITFTRGKKHDYLGMLLDYTESGVIKVDMREYLAKIIADMPEDMDGTASSPAADYLFTIKEGIEPLNQEKSKFFHATVAKLLFLCKRGRP
;
A
#
# COMPACT_ATOMS: atom_id res chain seq x y z
N MET A 1 -1.92 13.50 -5.46
CA MET A 1 -1.94 14.19 -4.15
C MET A 1 -2.39 15.63 -4.37
N ALA A 2 -3.32 16.13 -3.55
CA ALA A 2 -3.75 17.52 -3.50
C ALA A 2 -3.49 18.15 -2.13
N LYS A 3 -3.23 19.45 -2.11
CA LYS A 3 -3.08 20.25 -0.90
C LYS A 3 -3.93 21.51 -1.03
N LYS A 4 -4.64 21.87 0.04
CA LYS A 4 -5.48 23.07 0.11
C LYS A 4 -5.38 23.66 1.52
N ILE A 5 -5.46 24.98 1.63
CA ILE A 5 -5.61 25.64 2.93
C ILE A 5 -7.11 25.72 3.26
N ILE A 6 -7.49 25.20 4.42
CA ILE A 6 -8.84 25.26 4.99
C ILE A 6 -8.68 25.86 6.39
N ASP A 7 -9.37 26.94 6.66
CA ASP A 7 -9.31 27.68 7.95
C ASP A 7 -7.88 27.96 8.42
N GLY A 8 -7.02 28.40 7.48
CA GLY A 8 -5.63 28.74 7.73
C GLY A 8 -4.69 27.54 7.99
N LYS A 9 -5.17 26.31 7.85
CA LYS A 9 -4.39 25.08 8.03
C LYS A 9 -4.39 24.23 6.77
N GLN A 10 -3.27 23.49 6.56
CA GLN A 10 -3.14 22.63 5.39
C GLN A 10 -4.02 21.37 5.52
N CYS A 11 -4.89 21.19 4.54
CA CYS A 11 -5.53 19.90 4.25
C CYS A 11 -4.73 19.17 3.16
N THR A 12 -4.43 17.91 3.38
CA THR A 12 -3.75 17.05 2.39
C THR A 12 -4.62 15.87 2.06
N ILE A 13 -4.83 15.62 0.77
CA ILE A 13 -5.50 14.44 0.25
C ILE A 13 -4.52 13.69 -0.63
N VAL A 14 -4.26 12.44 -0.28
CA VAL A 14 -3.50 11.48 -1.09
C VAL A 14 -4.48 10.45 -1.61
N TRP A 15 -4.39 10.10 -2.88
CA TRP A 15 -5.23 9.06 -3.49
C TRP A 15 -4.42 8.12 -4.35
N HIS A 16 -4.86 6.90 -4.42
CA HIS A 16 -4.36 5.86 -5.29
C HIS A 16 -5.54 5.01 -5.74
N VAL A 17 -5.89 5.11 -7.02
CA VAL A 17 -7.10 4.50 -7.60
C VAL A 17 -8.34 4.94 -6.80
N ASP A 18 -8.92 4.06 -5.99
CA ASP A 18 -10.10 4.24 -5.14
C ASP A 18 -9.78 4.54 -3.66
N ASP A 19 -8.55 4.31 -3.23
CA ASP A 19 -8.12 4.60 -1.87
C ASP A 19 -7.77 6.07 -1.66
N LEU A 20 -8.40 6.70 -0.66
CA LEU A 20 -8.18 8.09 -0.27
C LEU A 20 -7.68 8.18 1.17
N LYS A 21 -6.62 8.97 1.39
CA LYS A 21 -6.18 9.37 2.73
C LYS A 21 -6.29 10.87 2.87
N ILE A 22 -7.14 11.33 3.80
CA ILE A 22 -7.39 12.74 4.08
C ILE A 22 -6.77 13.09 5.44
N SER A 23 -6.03 14.20 5.50
CA SER A 23 -5.37 14.67 6.71
C SER A 23 -5.61 16.18 6.90
N HIS A 24 -6.12 16.55 8.07
CA HIS A 24 -6.28 17.91 8.53
C HIS A 24 -6.20 17.97 10.05
N VAL A 25 -5.78 19.10 10.63
CA VAL A 25 -5.69 19.26 12.09
C VAL A 25 -7.06 19.38 12.75
N ASP A 26 -8.05 19.95 12.05
CA ASP A 26 -9.44 20.00 12.51
C ASP A 26 -10.23 18.80 11.97
N PRO A 27 -10.77 17.94 12.84
CA PRO A 27 -11.61 16.82 12.44
C PRO A 27 -12.88 17.23 11.68
N LYS A 28 -13.41 18.43 11.93
CA LYS A 28 -14.62 18.94 11.25
C LYS A 28 -14.37 19.15 9.75
N ALA A 29 -13.18 19.67 9.40
CA ALA A 29 -12.80 19.84 7.99
C ALA A 29 -12.77 18.47 7.26
N VAL A 30 -12.27 17.42 7.92
CA VAL A 30 -12.29 16.06 7.37
C VAL A 30 -13.73 15.56 7.24
N THR A 31 -14.61 15.81 8.24
CA THR A 31 -16.03 15.43 8.17
C THR A 31 -16.70 16.07 6.96
N THR A 32 -16.54 17.37 6.78
CA THR A 32 -17.14 18.07 5.62
C THR A 32 -16.70 17.49 4.28
N ILE A 33 -15.41 17.11 4.16
CA ILE A 33 -14.92 16.47 2.93
C ILE A 33 -15.55 15.10 2.72
N LEU A 34 -15.64 14.29 3.79
CA LEU A 34 -16.28 12.96 3.71
C LEU A 34 -17.77 13.07 3.34
N ASP A 35 -18.50 14.03 3.91
CA ASP A 35 -19.92 14.28 3.59
C ASP A 35 -20.09 14.67 2.11
N LEU A 36 -19.19 15.51 1.57
CA LEU A 36 -19.19 15.87 0.15
C LEU A 36 -18.89 14.65 -0.75
N LEU A 37 -17.94 13.80 -0.35
CA LEU A 37 -17.62 12.58 -1.09
C LEU A 37 -18.78 11.60 -1.04
N ASP A 38 -19.41 11.42 0.12
CA ASP A 38 -20.56 10.52 0.27
C ASP A 38 -21.79 11.04 -0.51
N ALA A 39 -22.03 12.35 -0.50
CA ALA A 39 -23.11 12.95 -1.30
C ALA A 39 -22.91 12.73 -2.80
N ARG A 40 -21.67 12.69 -3.28
CA ARG A 40 -21.36 12.55 -4.70
C ARG A 40 -21.21 11.10 -5.16
N TYR A 41 -20.57 10.25 -4.37
CA TYR A 41 -20.17 8.89 -4.75
C TYR A 41 -20.91 7.80 -3.97
N GLY A 42 -21.38 8.08 -2.75
CA GLY A 42 -22.17 7.16 -1.96
C GLY A 42 -23.62 6.95 -2.43
N GLN A 43 -23.95 7.46 -3.62
CA GLN A 43 -25.31 7.32 -4.21
C GLN A 43 -25.44 6.10 -5.12
N GLU A 44 -24.37 5.36 -5.33
CA GLU A 44 -24.43 4.15 -6.12
C GLU A 44 -25.34 3.12 -5.44
N ILE A 45 -26.38 2.68 -6.16
CA ILE A 45 -27.37 1.73 -5.64
C ILE A 45 -26.91 0.32 -6.01
N VAL A 46 -26.43 -0.42 -5.04
CA VAL A 46 -26.12 -1.85 -5.19
C VAL A 46 -27.31 -2.66 -4.65
N GLY A 47 -27.97 -3.40 -5.52
CA GLY A 47 -29.13 -4.21 -5.14
C GLY A 47 -30.32 -3.42 -4.57
N GLY A 48 -30.52 -2.16 -4.99
CA GLY A 48 -31.61 -1.30 -4.54
C GLY A 48 -31.37 -0.56 -3.21
N VAL A 49 -30.19 -0.72 -2.61
CA VAL A 49 -29.80 -0.06 -1.35
C VAL A 49 -28.67 0.92 -1.62
N ARG A 50 -28.77 2.14 -1.05
CA ARG A 50 -27.69 3.12 -1.10
C ARG A 50 -26.44 2.55 -0.40
N ALA A 51 -25.31 2.52 -1.11
CA ALA A 51 -24.02 2.15 -0.56
C ALA A 51 -23.25 3.43 -0.17
N PRO A 52 -23.15 3.79 1.12
CA PRO A 52 -22.35 4.92 1.56
C PRO A 52 -20.86 4.63 1.34
N ILE A 53 -20.05 5.69 1.22
CA ILE A 53 -18.59 5.50 1.26
C ILE A 53 -18.16 4.91 2.59
N THR A 54 -17.19 4.00 2.55
CA THR A 54 -16.59 3.44 3.78
C THR A 54 -15.35 4.24 4.16
N PHE A 55 -15.17 4.51 5.44
CA PHE A 55 -13.97 5.20 5.94
C PHE A 55 -13.61 4.77 7.35
N THR A 56 -12.34 4.93 7.71
CA THR A 56 -11.83 4.74 9.06
C THR A 56 -11.22 6.04 9.59
N ARG A 57 -11.35 6.27 10.90
CA ARG A 57 -10.76 7.42 11.59
C ARG A 57 -9.85 6.95 12.72
N GLY A 58 -8.85 7.75 13.03
CA GLY A 58 -7.94 7.45 14.14
C GLY A 58 -6.52 7.89 13.86
N LYS A 59 -5.62 7.35 14.66
CA LYS A 59 -4.17 7.59 14.54
C LYS A 59 -3.43 6.43 13.85
N LYS A 60 -4.12 5.33 13.56
CA LYS A 60 -3.56 4.19 12.82
C LYS A 60 -4.42 3.91 11.61
N HIS A 61 -3.80 3.76 10.47
CA HIS A 61 -4.48 3.56 9.20
C HIS A 61 -3.74 2.53 8.35
N ASP A 62 -4.49 1.55 7.86
CA ASP A 62 -4.02 0.72 6.76
C ASP A 62 -4.18 1.51 5.45
N TYR A 63 -3.09 1.67 4.73
CA TYR A 63 -3.09 2.37 3.45
C TYR A 63 -2.09 1.74 2.50
N LEU A 64 -2.56 1.16 1.42
CA LEU A 64 -1.73 0.49 0.40
C LEU A 64 -0.79 -0.57 0.99
N GLY A 65 -1.27 -1.40 1.92
CA GLY A 65 -0.47 -2.45 2.55
C GLY A 65 0.57 -1.94 3.55
N MET A 66 0.49 -0.67 3.96
CA MET A 66 1.30 -0.08 5.01
C MET A 66 0.41 0.25 6.20
N LEU A 67 0.80 -0.15 7.40
CA LEU A 67 0.22 0.40 8.62
C LEU A 67 0.93 1.72 8.95
N LEU A 68 0.17 2.83 8.83
CA LEU A 68 0.64 4.17 9.17
C LEU A 68 0.21 4.50 10.59
N ASP A 69 1.15 4.73 11.49
CA ASP A 69 0.90 5.05 12.90
C ASP A 69 1.33 6.48 13.22
N TYR A 70 0.37 7.30 13.62
CA TYR A 70 0.49 8.72 14.01
C TYR A 70 0.29 8.91 15.52
N THR A 71 0.45 7.89 16.35
CA THR A 71 0.22 7.98 17.81
C THR A 71 1.23 8.88 18.48
N GLU A 72 2.46 8.92 17.99
CA GLU A 72 3.53 9.78 18.48
C GLU A 72 3.52 11.13 17.77
N SER A 73 3.55 12.23 18.53
CA SER A 73 3.49 13.58 17.95
C SER A 73 4.74 13.90 17.12
N GLY A 74 4.53 14.36 15.89
CA GLY A 74 5.62 14.70 14.97
C GLY A 74 6.31 13.52 14.30
N VAL A 75 5.87 12.28 14.59
CA VAL A 75 6.44 11.05 14.03
C VAL A 75 5.38 10.26 13.27
N ILE A 76 5.75 9.76 12.12
CA ILE A 76 4.95 8.79 11.36
C ILE A 76 5.74 7.49 11.33
N LYS A 77 5.20 6.44 11.96
CA LYS A 77 5.76 5.10 11.86
C LYS A 77 5.08 4.36 10.72
N VAL A 78 5.87 3.78 9.83
CA VAL A 78 5.39 2.95 8.72
C VAL A 78 5.78 1.51 9.03
N ASP A 79 4.78 0.64 9.18
CA ASP A 79 4.99 -0.79 9.40
C ASP A 79 4.51 -1.60 8.19
N MET A 80 5.39 -2.43 7.65
CA MET A 80 5.11 -3.30 6.51
C MET A 80 5.37 -4.79 6.82
N ARG A 81 5.48 -5.14 8.10
CA ARG A 81 5.75 -6.54 8.50
C ARG A 81 4.66 -7.50 8.05
N GLU A 82 3.40 -7.09 8.12
CA GLU A 82 2.29 -7.92 7.62
C GLU A 82 2.36 -8.09 6.10
N TYR A 83 2.70 -7.04 5.38
CA TYR A 83 2.92 -7.11 3.94
C TYR A 83 4.06 -8.07 3.58
N LEU A 84 5.18 -8.00 4.32
CA LEU A 84 6.31 -8.92 4.15
C LEU A 84 5.92 -10.36 4.48
N ALA A 85 5.19 -10.58 5.58
CA ALA A 85 4.72 -11.91 5.97
C ALA A 85 3.85 -12.56 4.88
N LYS A 86 2.99 -11.77 4.22
CA LYS A 86 2.18 -12.24 3.08
C LYS A 86 3.06 -12.64 1.88
N ILE A 87 4.12 -11.85 1.59
CA ILE A 87 5.05 -12.22 0.51
C ILE A 87 5.74 -13.55 0.82
N ILE A 88 6.19 -13.74 2.07
CA ILE A 88 6.87 -14.97 2.48
C ILE A 88 5.90 -16.16 2.43
N ALA A 89 4.66 -15.98 2.88
CA ALA A 89 3.65 -17.04 2.86
C ALA A 89 3.23 -17.45 1.42
N ASP A 90 3.39 -16.56 0.45
CA ASP A 90 3.11 -16.83 -0.97
C ASP A 90 4.26 -17.60 -1.64
N MET A 91 5.44 -17.76 -0.99
CA MET A 91 6.58 -18.47 -1.58
C MET A 91 6.30 -19.98 -1.68
N PRO A 92 6.75 -20.62 -2.76
CA PRO A 92 6.68 -22.08 -2.88
C PRO A 92 7.43 -22.80 -1.75
N GLU A 93 6.92 -23.94 -1.30
CA GLU A 93 7.50 -24.73 -0.19
C GLU A 93 8.93 -25.22 -0.49
N ASP A 94 9.31 -25.33 -1.76
CA ASP A 94 10.65 -25.73 -2.21
C ASP A 94 11.67 -24.55 -2.19
N MET A 95 11.23 -23.35 -1.80
CA MET A 95 12.07 -22.16 -1.65
C MET A 95 12.47 -21.91 -0.18
N ASP A 96 12.71 -22.98 0.57
CA ASP A 96 13.28 -22.91 1.89
C ASP A 96 14.81 -22.79 1.81
N GLY A 97 15.41 -22.15 2.78
CA GLY A 97 16.84 -22.04 2.89
C GLY A 97 17.34 -20.66 3.26
N THR A 98 18.63 -20.60 3.51
CA THR A 98 19.33 -19.36 3.85
C THR A 98 20.49 -19.13 2.91
N ALA A 99 20.74 -17.87 2.57
CA ALA A 99 21.93 -17.46 1.83
C ALA A 99 22.76 -16.50 2.68
N SER A 100 24.08 -16.62 2.60
CA SER A 100 25.01 -15.72 3.29
C SER A 100 25.05 -14.30 2.71
N SER A 101 24.55 -14.14 1.46
CA SER A 101 24.51 -12.88 0.73
C SER A 101 23.17 -12.75 0.03
N PRO A 102 22.58 -11.53 -0.04
CA PRO A 102 21.36 -11.28 -0.79
C PRO A 102 21.51 -11.42 -2.31
N ALA A 103 22.74 -11.46 -2.80
CA ALA A 103 23.06 -11.63 -4.22
C ALA A 103 24.28 -12.51 -4.39
N ALA A 104 24.23 -13.44 -5.35
CA ALA A 104 25.38 -14.21 -5.76
C ALA A 104 26.22 -13.41 -6.78
N ASP A 105 27.51 -13.67 -6.84
CA ASP A 105 28.44 -12.97 -7.76
C ASP A 105 28.05 -13.13 -9.24
N TYR A 106 27.31 -14.20 -9.56
CA TYR A 106 26.82 -14.50 -10.91
C TYR A 106 25.38 -14.06 -11.18
N LEU A 107 24.76 -13.24 -10.30
CA LEU A 107 23.34 -12.87 -10.38
C LEU A 107 22.94 -12.29 -11.76
N PHE A 108 23.84 -11.54 -12.40
CA PHE A 108 23.62 -10.92 -13.70
C PHE A 108 24.29 -11.66 -14.86
N THR A 109 24.87 -12.85 -14.61
CA THR A 109 25.50 -13.65 -15.62
C THR A 109 24.46 -14.52 -16.34
N ILE A 110 24.25 -14.27 -17.62
CA ILE A 110 23.39 -15.12 -18.46
C ILE A 110 24.22 -16.32 -18.88
N LYS A 111 23.82 -17.51 -18.47
CA LYS A 111 24.44 -18.77 -18.92
C LYS A 111 23.76 -19.20 -20.22
N GLU A 112 24.57 -19.52 -21.23
CA GLU A 112 24.07 -20.08 -22.49
C GLU A 112 23.42 -21.46 -22.28
N GLY A 113 22.35 -21.75 -23.01
CA GLY A 113 21.67 -23.05 -22.99
C GLY A 113 20.73 -23.29 -21.81
N ILE A 114 20.42 -22.26 -20.99
CA ILE A 114 19.39 -22.39 -19.94
C ILE A 114 18.01 -22.24 -20.58
N GLU A 115 17.11 -23.19 -20.27
CA GLU A 115 15.71 -23.05 -20.64
C GLU A 115 15.05 -21.90 -19.87
N PRO A 116 14.26 -21.05 -20.56
CA PRO A 116 13.51 -20.00 -19.91
C PRO A 116 12.47 -20.58 -18.92
N LEU A 117 12.12 -19.81 -17.92
CA LEU A 117 11.05 -20.19 -16.99
C LEU A 117 9.75 -20.43 -17.77
N ASN A 118 9.00 -21.45 -17.37
CA ASN A 118 7.65 -21.64 -17.89
C ASN A 118 6.75 -20.45 -17.53
N GLN A 119 5.59 -20.32 -18.16
CA GLN A 119 4.73 -19.15 -18.01
C GLN A 119 4.26 -18.93 -16.58
N GLU A 120 4.00 -19.98 -15.81
CA GLU A 120 3.55 -19.89 -14.42
C GLU A 120 4.67 -19.36 -13.51
N LYS A 121 5.85 -19.97 -13.56
CA LYS A 121 7.03 -19.52 -12.80
C LYS A 121 7.47 -18.11 -13.18
N SER A 122 7.37 -17.76 -14.46
CA SER A 122 7.67 -16.40 -14.93
C SER A 122 6.70 -15.38 -14.34
N LYS A 123 5.39 -15.64 -14.34
CA LYS A 123 4.38 -14.76 -13.72
C LYS A 123 4.60 -14.61 -12.22
N PHE A 124 4.87 -15.72 -11.52
CA PHE A 124 5.17 -15.71 -10.10
C PHE A 124 6.41 -14.85 -9.80
N PHE A 125 7.50 -15.06 -10.54
CA PHE A 125 8.73 -14.28 -10.40
C PHE A 125 8.49 -12.78 -10.58
N HIS A 126 7.81 -12.39 -11.67
CA HIS A 126 7.48 -10.98 -11.91
C HIS A 126 6.63 -10.36 -10.81
N ALA A 127 5.60 -11.08 -10.35
CA ALA A 127 4.74 -10.60 -9.25
C ALA A 127 5.52 -10.43 -7.95
N THR A 128 6.39 -11.37 -7.62
CA THR A 128 7.23 -11.32 -6.42
C THR A 128 8.23 -10.18 -6.46
N VAL A 129 8.91 -9.99 -7.59
CA VAL A 129 9.85 -8.85 -7.79
C VAL A 129 9.12 -7.52 -7.67
N ALA A 130 7.92 -7.39 -8.23
CA ALA A 130 7.10 -6.17 -8.09
C ALA A 130 6.71 -5.90 -6.64
N LYS A 131 6.29 -6.94 -5.88
CA LYS A 131 5.99 -6.84 -4.44
C LYS A 131 7.21 -6.41 -3.62
N LEU A 132 8.38 -7.00 -3.90
CA LEU A 132 9.64 -6.64 -3.22
C LEU A 132 10.10 -5.22 -3.56
N LEU A 133 9.96 -4.79 -4.82
CA LEU A 133 10.28 -3.41 -5.22
C LEU A 133 9.36 -2.40 -4.52
N PHE A 134 8.07 -2.73 -4.37
CA PHE A 134 7.13 -1.92 -3.61
C PHE A 134 7.57 -1.79 -2.14
N LEU A 135 7.94 -2.91 -1.50
CA LEU A 135 8.45 -2.94 -0.13
C LEU A 135 9.73 -2.10 0.03
N CYS A 136 10.71 -2.27 -0.86
CA CYS A 136 11.96 -1.52 -0.82
C CYS A 136 11.75 -0.01 -0.90
N LYS A 137 10.87 0.43 -1.82
CA LYS A 137 10.62 1.87 -2.02
C LYS A 137 9.85 2.54 -0.89
N ARG A 138 9.20 1.80 0.01
CA ARG A 138 8.34 2.34 1.07
C ARG A 138 8.79 1.98 2.47
N GLY A 139 9.23 0.76 2.68
CA GLY A 139 9.67 0.28 3.98
C GLY A 139 11.16 0.51 4.25
N ARG A 140 11.96 0.67 3.21
CA ARG A 140 13.41 0.95 3.26
C ARG A 140 13.81 1.85 2.11
N PRO A 141 13.47 3.15 2.18
CA PRO A 141 13.86 4.12 1.16
C PRO A 141 15.36 4.37 1.15
#